data_60396be9fb5f8410ef8dc0e79e03c23e
#
_entry.id   60396be9fb5f8410ef8dc0e79e03c23e
#
_cell.length_a   1.000
_cell.length_b   1.000
_cell.length_c   1.000
_cell.angle_alpha   90.00
_cell.angle_beta   90.00
_cell.angle_gamma   90.00
#
_symmetry.space_group_name_H-M   'P 1'
#
loop_
_entity.id
_entity.type
_entity.pdbx_description
1 polymer ?
#
loop_
_entity_poly.entity_id
_entity_poly.type
_entity_poly.pdbx_seq_one_letter_code
_entity_poly.pdbx_strand_id
1 'polypeptide(L)'
;IRLDSEDGTVIGTIFVNSAGTYGPDANGWNLFRTESCKISDDAVGVHDIYIKWVEAMPGDANGAFIADWFRFLSMDTTADTFKTGDRVEVEYSDSRSLNLTNEDCNDTDGGSHTRGAKSGDWLKFEDFNFDAGSNAVEIRVLTGAPPIAGNAALSGGTLEFYLDEETTPIGTAVISDNAGWQTVSCNLNQMLSGKHTLVLRWN
;
A
#
# COMPACT_ATOMS: atom_id res chain seq x y z
N ILE A 1 12.74 5.02 8.70
CA ILE A 1 14.06 4.42 8.94
C ILE A 1 15.10 5.35 8.34
N ARG A 2 16.17 5.66 9.08
CA ARG A 2 17.20 6.59 8.66
C ARG A 2 18.59 6.01 8.93
N LEU A 3 19.60 6.51 8.21
CA LEU A 3 21.02 6.16 8.38
C LEU A 3 21.76 7.22 9.18
N ASP A 4 22.64 6.76 10.06
CA ASP A 4 23.73 7.47 10.74
C ASP A 4 23.32 8.60 11.69
N SER A 5 22.10 9.12 11.60
CA SER A 5 21.56 10.08 12.56
C SER A 5 20.02 10.13 12.52
N GLU A 6 19.41 10.72 13.55
CA GLU A 6 17.96 10.89 13.60
C GLU A 6 17.41 11.82 12.49
N ASP A 7 18.24 12.65 11.90
CA ASP A 7 17.94 13.52 10.75
C ASP A 7 18.68 13.10 9.48
N GLY A 8 19.30 11.92 9.49
CA GLY A 8 20.01 11.33 8.36
C GLY A 8 19.12 10.93 7.20
N THR A 9 19.73 10.37 6.16
CA THR A 9 19.03 9.94 4.96
C THR A 9 17.89 8.97 5.29
N VAL A 10 16.69 9.25 4.81
CA VAL A 10 15.56 8.34 4.91
C VAL A 10 15.75 7.22 3.90
N ILE A 11 15.83 5.98 4.38
CA ILE A 11 15.99 4.80 3.54
C ILE A 11 14.71 3.98 3.40
N GLY A 12 13.71 4.25 4.23
CA GLY A 12 12.42 3.58 4.14
C GLY A 12 11.41 4.18 5.11
N THR A 13 10.13 4.10 4.77
CA THR A 13 9.03 4.55 5.62
C THR A 13 8.02 3.43 5.80
N ILE A 14 7.79 3.02 7.03
CA ILE A 14 6.77 2.04 7.38
C ILE A 14 5.52 2.78 7.84
N PHE A 15 4.41 2.51 7.20
CA PHE A 15 3.10 3.01 7.60
C PHE A 15 2.48 2.02 8.60
N VAL A 16 2.51 2.39 9.88
CA VAL A 16 1.89 1.59 10.93
C VAL A 16 0.50 2.13 11.19
N ASN A 17 -0.50 1.36 10.82
CA ASN A 17 -1.89 1.70 11.11
C ASN A 17 -2.28 1.12 12.46
N SER A 18 -2.95 1.92 13.28
CA SER A 18 -3.70 1.37 14.40
C SER A 18 -4.85 0.53 13.83
N ALA A 19 -4.63 -0.72 13.54
CA ALA A 19 -5.71 -1.68 13.37
C ALA A 19 -6.41 -1.85 14.73
N GLY A 20 -7.03 -0.75 15.14
CA GLY A 20 -7.56 -0.54 16.47
C GLY A 20 -8.76 -1.39 16.78
N THR A 21 -8.59 -2.66 16.90
CA THR A 21 -9.47 -3.43 17.76
C THR A 21 -8.59 -4.35 18.57
N TYR A 22 -8.55 -4.08 19.84
CA TYR A 22 -8.08 -5.00 20.85
C TYR A 22 -8.68 -6.37 20.53
N GLY A 23 -7.81 -7.37 20.29
CA GLY A 23 -8.28 -8.72 20.02
C GLY A 23 -9.08 -9.30 21.18
N PRO A 24 -9.77 -10.41 20.94
CA PRO A 24 -10.71 -11.01 21.89
C PRO A 24 -10.04 -11.75 23.04
N ASP A 25 -8.74 -11.66 23.22
CA ASP A 25 -8.14 -12.18 24.42
C ASP A 25 -8.43 -11.24 25.60
N ALA A 26 -8.60 -11.83 26.77
CA ALA A 26 -9.03 -11.14 28.00
C ALA A 26 -8.09 -10.00 28.45
N ASN A 27 -6.96 -9.81 27.78
CA ASN A 27 -5.94 -8.81 28.08
C ASN A 27 -5.76 -7.75 26.98
N GLY A 28 -6.34 -7.90 25.80
CA GLY A 28 -6.40 -6.86 24.73
C GLY A 28 -5.06 -6.48 24.07
N TRP A 29 -3.94 -7.19 24.33
CA TRP A 29 -2.61 -6.71 23.97
C TRP A 29 -1.88 -7.51 22.89
N ASN A 30 -2.49 -8.55 22.29
CA ASN A 30 -1.74 -9.57 21.56
C ASN A 30 -1.94 -9.62 20.05
N LEU A 31 -2.41 -8.55 19.42
CA LEU A 31 -2.48 -8.50 17.95
C LEU A 31 -1.28 -7.71 17.39
N PHE A 32 -0.13 -8.38 17.36
CA PHE A 32 1.01 -7.88 16.61
C PHE A 32 0.81 -8.14 15.12
N ARG A 33 1.10 -7.14 14.31
CA ARG A 33 1.16 -7.24 12.85
C ARG A 33 2.58 -7.03 12.39
N THR A 34 2.95 -7.70 11.32
CA THR A 34 4.21 -7.41 10.63
C THR A 34 3.92 -6.44 9.51
N GLU A 35 4.52 -5.28 9.59
CA GLU A 35 4.50 -4.27 8.52
C GLU A 35 5.87 -4.24 7.85
N SER A 36 5.92 -3.94 6.57
CA SER A 36 7.16 -3.90 5.80
C SER A 36 7.22 -2.66 4.90
N CYS A 37 8.42 -2.28 4.52
CA CYS A 37 8.66 -1.30 3.49
C CYS A 37 9.90 -1.68 2.67
N LYS A 38 9.97 -1.19 1.46
CA LYS A 38 11.20 -1.22 0.68
C LYS A 38 12.25 -0.31 1.33
N ILE A 39 13.49 -0.75 1.31
CA ILE A 39 14.65 0.05 1.72
C ILE A 39 15.35 0.57 0.46
N SER A 40 15.72 1.84 0.47
CA SER A 40 16.48 2.47 -0.62
C SER A 40 17.77 1.70 -0.91
N ASP A 41 18.13 1.62 -2.18
CA ASP A 41 19.38 1.03 -2.65
C ASP A 41 20.63 1.78 -2.14
N ASP A 42 20.46 2.98 -1.59
CA ASP A 42 21.52 3.75 -0.93
C ASP A 42 21.95 3.15 0.42
N ALA A 43 21.17 2.22 0.97
CA ALA A 43 21.45 1.56 2.25
C ALA A 43 22.51 0.46 2.10
N VAL A 44 23.71 0.83 1.64
CA VAL A 44 24.83 -0.10 1.41
C VAL A 44 25.99 0.21 2.34
N GLY A 45 26.48 -0.80 3.06
CA GLY A 45 27.64 -0.65 3.94
C GLY A 45 27.31 -0.90 5.41
N VAL A 46 28.10 -0.27 6.28
CA VAL A 46 27.90 -0.35 7.74
C VAL A 46 27.42 1.01 8.22
N HIS A 47 26.22 1.03 8.77
CA HIS A 47 25.54 2.25 9.20
C HIS A 47 24.90 2.08 10.56
N ASP A 48 24.76 3.16 11.29
CA ASP A 48 23.87 3.25 12.42
C ASP A 48 22.43 3.43 11.93
N ILE A 49 21.49 2.63 12.48
CA ILE A 49 20.08 2.66 12.07
C ILE A 49 19.25 3.43 13.09
N TYR A 50 18.53 4.41 12.61
CA TYR A 50 17.59 5.21 13.40
C TYR A 50 16.16 4.92 12.96
N ILE A 51 15.33 4.47 13.89
CA ILE A 51 13.89 4.31 13.69
C ILE A 51 13.22 5.52 14.34
N LYS A 52 12.67 6.42 13.52
CA LYS A 52 12.06 7.67 13.98
C LYS A 52 10.55 7.64 13.72
N TRP A 53 9.78 7.91 14.74
CA TRP A 53 8.34 8.14 14.62
C TRP A 53 8.12 9.57 14.12
N VAL A 54 7.50 9.73 12.97
CA VAL A 54 7.35 11.04 12.31
C VAL A 54 5.95 11.63 12.46
N GLU A 55 4.94 10.78 12.64
CA GLU A 55 3.57 11.24 12.87
C GLU A 55 2.88 10.33 13.90
N ALA A 56 2.16 10.95 14.83
CA ALA A 56 1.20 10.28 15.69
C ALA A 56 -0.20 10.63 15.21
N MET A 57 -1.14 9.69 15.31
CA MET A 57 -2.55 9.98 15.06
C MET A 57 -3.01 11.09 16.00
N PRO A 58 -3.69 12.15 15.50
CA PRO A 58 -4.22 13.19 16.36
C PRO A 58 -5.15 12.60 17.43
N GLY A 59 -4.84 12.84 18.69
CA GLY A 59 -5.65 12.38 19.83
C GLY A 59 -5.10 11.17 20.57
N ASP A 60 -3.99 10.59 20.17
CA ASP A 60 -3.38 9.45 20.87
C ASP A 60 -2.41 9.93 21.95
N ALA A 61 -2.93 10.04 23.18
CA ALA A 61 -2.14 10.48 24.35
C ALA A 61 -1.17 9.40 24.88
N ASN A 62 -1.26 8.16 24.36
CA ASN A 62 -0.56 6.98 24.90
C ASN A 62 0.53 6.42 23.98
N GLY A 63 0.88 7.11 22.90
CA GLY A 63 1.83 6.65 21.90
C GLY A 63 1.18 5.94 20.72
N ALA A 64 1.91 5.84 19.60
CA ALA A 64 1.36 5.39 18.34
C ALA A 64 1.23 3.85 18.26
N PHE A 65 2.22 3.12 18.76
CA PHE A 65 2.25 1.65 18.73
C PHE A 65 3.40 1.08 19.59
N ILE A 66 3.38 -0.24 19.78
CA ILE A 66 4.46 -1.00 20.40
C ILE A 66 5.16 -1.80 19.30
N ALA A 67 6.49 -1.65 19.20
CA ALA A 67 7.32 -2.47 18.32
C ALA A 67 7.93 -3.63 19.13
N ASP A 68 7.83 -4.85 18.61
CA ASP A 68 8.40 -6.05 19.23
C ASP A 68 9.77 -6.38 18.60
N TRP A 69 9.81 -6.50 17.28
CA TRP A 69 11.04 -6.80 16.55
C TRP A 69 11.07 -6.14 15.18
N PHE A 70 12.24 -6.03 14.60
CA PHE A 70 12.43 -5.72 13.19
C PHE A 70 13.53 -6.60 12.59
N ARG A 71 13.49 -6.74 11.28
CA ARG A 71 14.53 -7.41 10.52
C ARG A 71 14.70 -6.77 9.15
N PHE A 72 15.94 -6.78 8.66
CA PHE A 72 16.21 -6.51 7.26
C PHE A 72 16.20 -7.84 6.50
N LEU A 73 15.56 -7.86 5.36
CA LEU A 73 15.55 -8.99 4.45
C LEU A 73 16.39 -8.59 3.24
N SER A 74 17.29 -9.49 2.82
CA SER A 74 17.86 -9.38 1.49
C SER A 74 16.77 -9.87 0.53
N MET A 75 16.20 -8.95 -0.24
CA MET A 75 15.38 -9.34 -1.37
C MET A 75 16.31 -9.55 -2.56
N ASP A 76 16.03 -10.57 -3.37
CA ASP A 76 16.79 -10.78 -4.60
C ASP A 76 16.51 -9.58 -5.51
N THR A 77 17.55 -8.76 -5.77
CA THR A 77 17.41 -7.53 -6.57
C THR A 77 16.95 -7.79 -8.01
N THR A 78 16.88 -9.04 -8.41
CA THR A 78 16.23 -9.45 -9.67
C THR A 78 14.71 -9.63 -9.51
N ALA A 79 14.20 -9.70 -8.27
CA ALA A 79 12.79 -9.89 -7.94
C ALA A 79 12.07 -8.61 -7.46
N ASP A 80 12.80 -7.51 -7.20
CA ASP A 80 12.29 -6.31 -6.52
C ASP A 80 11.58 -5.28 -7.41
N THR A 81 11.49 -5.51 -8.69
CA THR A 81 10.65 -4.72 -9.57
C THR A 81 9.41 -5.52 -9.92
N PHE A 82 8.25 -5.06 -9.45
CA PHE A 82 6.99 -5.57 -9.99
C PHE A 82 7.04 -5.47 -11.52
N LYS A 83 6.59 -6.51 -12.18
CA LYS A 83 6.61 -6.57 -13.64
C LYS A 83 5.29 -7.06 -14.20
N THR A 84 5.12 -6.85 -15.49
CA THR A 84 3.94 -7.33 -16.21
C THR A 84 3.67 -8.81 -15.94
N GLY A 85 2.46 -9.11 -15.50
CA GLY A 85 2.00 -10.46 -15.15
C GLY A 85 2.17 -10.83 -13.68
N ASP A 86 2.89 -10.03 -12.88
CA ASP A 86 2.95 -10.25 -11.45
C ASP A 86 1.64 -9.81 -10.77
N ARG A 87 1.26 -10.54 -9.74
CA ARG A 87 0.28 -10.06 -8.77
C ARG A 87 0.97 -9.07 -7.83
N VAL A 88 0.49 -7.85 -7.82
CA VAL A 88 1.03 -6.78 -6.98
C VAL A 88 0.07 -6.52 -5.83
N GLU A 89 0.53 -6.77 -4.63
CA GLU A 89 -0.24 -6.48 -3.43
C GLU A 89 -0.21 -4.97 -3.14
N VAL A 90 -1.37 -4.35 -3.08
CA VAL A 90 -1.49 -2.88 -2.97
C VAL A 90 -0.95 -2.32 -1.65
N GLU A 91 -0.89 -3.13 -0.62
CA GLU A 91 -0.28 -2.79 0.67
C GLU A 91 1.23 -2.60 0.59
N TYR A 92 1.91 -3.10 -0.45
CA TYR A 92 3.35 -2.92 -0.67
C TYR A 92 3.68 -1.68 -1.51
N SER A 93 2.73 -0.75 -1.64
CA SER A 93 2.99 0.55 -2.28
C SER A 93 4.16 1.27 -1.58
N ASP A 94 5.05 1.88 -2.37
CA ASP A 94 6.20 2.63 -1.86
C ASP A 94 5.78 3.87 -1.07
N SER A 95 4.68 4.48 -1.45
CA SER A 95 4.04 5.58 -0.71
C SER A 95 2.54 5.66 -1.00
N ARG A 96 1.80 6.32 -0.09
CA ARG A 96 0.34 6.40 -0.16
C ARG A 96 -0.24 7.56 0.63
N SER A 97 -1.54 7.87 0.41
CA SER A 97 -2.30 8.79 1.24
C SER A 97 -2.38 8.32 2.69
N LEU A 98 -2.27 9.25 3.63
CA LEU A 98 -2.16 8.97 5.07
C LEU A 98 -3.37 8.27 5.70
N ASN A 99 -4.55 8.45 5.11
CA ASN A 99 -5.79 7.84 5.62
C ASN A 99 -6.01 6.40 5.13
N LEU A 100 -5.16 5.89 4.23
CA LEU A 100 -5.25 4.51 3.78
C LEU A 100 -4.68 3.56 4.83
N THR A 101 -5.44 2.53 5.16
CA THR A 101 -5.10 1.53 6.17
C THR A 101 -5.06 0.13 5.57
N ASN A 102 -4.22 -0.74 6.13
CA ASN A 102 -4.21 -2.15 5.76
C ASN A 102 -5.00 -2.95 6.80
N GLU A 103 -5.80 -3.89 6.32
CA GLU A 103 -6.58 -4.82 7.14
C GLU A 103 -6.40 -6.25 6.60
N ASP A 104 -6.67 -7.24 7.45
CA ASP A 104 -6.61 -8.64 7.03
C ASP A 104 -7.64 -8.92 5.94
N CYS A 105 -7.18 -9.57 4.88
CA CYS A 105 -8.01 -9.91 3.74
C CYS A 105 -8.72 -11.24 3.96
N ASN A 106 -10.03 -11.25 3.70
CA ASN A 106 -10.85 -12.46 3.74
C ASN A 106 -11.20 -13.01 2.34
N ASP A 107 -10.53 -12.51 1.30
CA ASP A 107 -10.64 -13.05 -0.05
C ASP A 107 -9.89 -14.38 -0.19
N THR A 108 -10.08 -15.03 -1.30
CA THR A 108 -9.27 -16.18 -1.72
C THR A 108 -7.81 -15.76 -1.74
N ASP A 109 -6.90 -16.55 -1.20
CA ASP A 109 -5.47 -16.30 -1.04
C ASP A 109 -5.06 -15.45 0.18
N GLY A 110 -5.99 -14.87 0.94
CA GLY A 110 -5.69 -14.19 2.20
C GLY A 110 -4.82 -12.94 2.07
N GLY A 111 -3.94 -12.72 3.04
CA GLY A 111 -3.05 -11.55 3.08
C GLY A 111 -3.71 -10.33 3.70
N SER A 112 -3.34 -9.16 3.19
CA SER A 112 -3.93 -7.87 3.59
C SER A 112 -4.58 -7.18 2.39
N HIS A 113 -5.35 -6.16 2.66
CA HIS A 113 -5.88 -5.25 1.66
C HIS A 113 -5.84 -3.81 2.17
N THR A 114 -5.76 -2.85 1.26
CA THR A 114 -5.82 -1.43 1.58
C THR A 114 -7.27 -0.95 1.65
N ARG A 115 -7.59 -0.20 2.69
CA ARG A 115 -8.93 0.32 2.98
C ARG A 115 -8.92 1.80 3.30
N GLY A 116 -10.11 2.41 3.33
CA GLY A 116 -10.34 3.79 3.76
C GLY A 116 -10.16 4.82 2.64
N ALA A 117 -10.00 4.36 1.40
CA ALA A 117 -9.84 5.24 0.25
C ALA A 117 -11.05 6.16 0.03
N LYS A 118 -10.76 7.41 -0.25
CA LYS A 118 -11.70 8.47 -0.62
C LYS A 118 -11.25 9.08 -1.95
N SER A 119 -12.14 9.83 -2.58
CA SER A 119 -11.78 10.60 -3.78
C SER A 119 -10.55 11.47 -3.53
N GLY A 120 -9.56 11.36 -4.40
CA GLY A 120 -8.27 12.02 -4.32
C GLY A 120 -7.16 11.23 -3.61
N ASP A 121 -7.48 10.15 -2.90
CA ASP A 121 -6.46 9.28 -2.32
C ASP A 121 -5.70 8.49 -3.38
N TRP A 122 -4.48 8.10 -3.04
CA TRP A 122 -3.57 7.48 -4.00
C TRP A 122 -2.64 6.46 -3.35
N LEU A 123 -2.15 5.53 -4.19
CA LEU A 123 -1.02 4.62 -3.95
C LEU A 123 0.03 4.85 -5.03
N LYS A 124 1.30 4.77 -4.68
CA LYS A 124 2.42 4.92 -5.61
C LYS A 124 3.35 3.71 -5.53
N PHE A 125 3.74 3.20 -6.71
CA PHE A 125 4.70 2.13 -6.90
C PHE A 125 5.83 2.67 -7.76
N GLU A 126 7.03 2.73 -7.22
CA GLU A 126 8.22 3.21 -7.91
C GLU A 126 8.91 2.04 -8.65
N ASP A 127 9.63 2.34 -9.71
CA ASP A 127 10.37 1.37 -10.51
C ASP A 127 9.55 0.18 -11.05
N PHE A 128 8.24 0.35 -11.25
CA PHE A 128 7.40 -0.69 -11.83
C PHE A 128 7.85 -1.01 -13.26
N ASN A 129 8.21 -2.26 -13.52
CA ASN A 129 8.72 -2.68 -14.83
C ASN A 129 7.64 -3.30 -15.71
N PHE A 130 7.25 -2.60 -16.76
CA PHE A 130 6.28 -3.09 -17.73
C PHE A 130 6.88 -4.03 -18.80
N ASP A 131 8.15 -4.44 -18.66
CA ASP A 131 8.86 -5.37 -19.56
C ASP A 131 8.71 -5.02 -21.05
N ALA A 132 8.24 -6.00 -21.82
CA ALA A 132 8.06 -5.86 -23.28
C ALA A 132 6.72 -5.21 -23.67
N GLY A 133 5.85 -4.96 -22.73
CA GLY A 133 4.61 -4.25 -22.97
C GLY A 133 3.43 -4.71 -22.11
N SER A 134 2.63 -3.72 -21.70
CA SER A 134 1.34 -3.93 -21.05
C SER A 134 0.33 -2.90 -21.55
N ASN A 135 -0.87 -3.32 -21.89
CA ASN A 135 -1.94 -2.45 -22.37
C ASN A 135 -3.27 -2.64 -21.63
N ALA A 136 -3.24 -3.40 -20.54
CA ALA A 136 -4.38 -3.61 -19.67
C ALA A 136 -3.93 -3.82 -18.24
N VAL A 137 -4.82 -3.55 -17.29
CA VAL A 137 -4.64 -3.83 -15.88
C VAL A 137 -5.87 -4.55 -15.34
N GLU A 138 -5.65 -5.48 -14.43
CA GLU A 138 -6.70 -6.11 -13.63
C GLU A 138 -6.49 -5.71 -12.18
N ILE A 139 -7.58 -5.40 -11.50
CA ILE A 139 -7.55 -5.06 -10.08
C ILE A 139 -8.61 -5.86 -9.32
N ARG A 140 -8.24 -6.39 -8.17
CA ARG A 140 -9.12 -7.07 -7.24
C ARG A 140 -9.63 -6.10 -6.20
N VAL A 141 -10.94 -5.92 -6.11
CA VAL A 141 -11.59 -4.92 -5.25
C VAL A 141 -12.77 -5.50 -4.51
N LEU A 142 -13.07 -4.92 -3.34
CA LEU A 142 -14.25 -5.23 -2.54
C LEU A 142 -15.22 -4.06 -2.56
N THR A 143 -16.49 -4.31 -2.82
CA THR A 143 -17.60 -3.36 -2.69
C THR A 143 -18.76 -3.95 -1.91
N GLY A 144 -19.69 -3.12 -1.44
CA GLY A 144 -20.90 -3.58 -0.76
C GLY A 144 -20.66 -4.33 0.55
N ALA A 145 -19.45 -4.30 1.10
CA ALA A 145 -19.19 -4.88 2.42
C ALA A 145 -20.06 -4.16 3.47
N PRO A 146 -20.68 -4.89 4.42
CA PRO A 146 -21.46 -4.27 5.45
C PRO A 146 -20.58 -3.25 6.18
N PRO A 147 -21.13 -2.07 6.53
CA PRO A 147 -20.36 -1.06 7.20
C PRO A 147 -19.86 -1.64 8.54
N ILE A 148 -18.56 -1.59 8.75
CA ILE A 148 -18.03 -1.71 10.10
C ILE A 148 -18.67 -0.55 10.89
N ALA A 149 -19.09 -0.79 12.11
CA ALA A 149 -19.83 0.19 12.90
C ALA A 149 -19.19 1.59 12.80
N GLY A 150 -19.90 2.53 12.18
CA GLY A 150 -19.45 3.90 11.97
C GLY A 150 -18.91 4.26 10.58
N ASN A 151 -18.73 3.31 9.66
CA ASN A 151 -18.28 3.56 8.28
C ASN A 151 -19.44 3.42 7.28
N ALA A 152 -19.41 4.23 6.22
CA ALA A 152 -20.34 4.07 5.10
C ALA A 152 -20.07 2.75 4.33
N ALA A 153 -21.12 2.21 3.70
CA ALA A 153 -20.96 1.09 2.78
C ALA A 153 -20.02 1.46 1.61
N LEU A 154 -19.26 0.48 1.12
CA LEU A 154 -18.38 0.66 -0.04
C LEU A 154 -19.25 0.65 -1.32
N SER A 155 -19.40 1.80 -1.95
CA SER A 155 -20.35 2.01 -3.05
C SER A 155 -19.77 1.90 -4.46
N GLY A 156 -18.50 1.50 -4.60
CA GLY A 156 -17.80 1.57 -5.88
C GLY A 156 -17.29 2.98 -6.20
N GLY A 157 -16.94 3.23 -7.44
CA GLY A 157 -16.34 4.49 -7.89
C GLY A 157 -15.45 4.28 -9.09
N THR A 158 -14.46 5.15 -9.28
CA THR A 158 -13.43 4.98 -10.31
C THR A 158 -12.05 4.94 -9.70
N LEU A 159 -11.19 4.10 -10.30
CA LEU A 159 -9.77 4.05 -10.01
C LEU A 159 -9.01 4.43 -11.28
N GLU A 160 -8.21 5.47 -11.19
CA GLU A 160 -7.42 6.01 -12.28
C GLU A 160 -5.96 5.61 -12.13
N PHE A 161 -5.32 5.29 -13.25
CA PHE A 161 -3.93 4.90 -13.33
C PHE A 161 -3.11 5.99 -14.00
N TYR A 162 -2.01 6.41 -13.39
CA TYR A 162 -1.11 7.44 -13.89
C TYR A 162 0.30 6.89 -13.97
N LEU A 163 1.09 7.42 -14.91
CA LEU A 163 2.51 7.14 -15.06
C LEU A 163 3.35 8.35 -14.71
N ASP A 164 4.41 8.11 -13.98
CA ASP A 164 5.38 9.13 -13.62
C ASP A 164 4.71 10.36 -13.01
N GLU A 165 4.95 11.56 -13.53
CA GLU A 165 4.34 12.80 -13.10
C GLU A 165 3.19 13.27 -14.02
N GLU A 166 2.63 12.37 -14.85
CA GLU A 166 1.56 12.72 -15.77
C GLU A 166 0.29 13.16 -15.01
N THR A 167 -0.40 14.13 -15.57
CA THR A 167 -1.67 14.65 -15.01
C THR A 167 -2.90 14.02 -15.67
N THR A 168 -2.71 13.27 -16.75
CA THR A 168 -3.77 12.57 -17.47
C THR A 168 -3.68 11.09 -17.17
N PRO A 169 -4.77 10.43 -16.77
CA PRO A 169 -4.73 9.00 -16.50
C PRO A 169 -4.49 8.19 -17.78
N ILE A 170 -3.66 7.17 -17.68
CA ILE A 170 -3.42 6.20 -18.76
C ILE A 170 -4.51 5.13 -18.85
N GLY A 171 -5.36 5.04 -17.84
CA GLY A 171 -6.49 4.12 -17.79
C GLY A 171 -7.40 4.44 -16.61
N THR A 172 -8.66 4.01 -16.71
CA THR A 172 -9.66 4.20 -15.65
C THR A 172 -10.49 2.95 -15.51
N ALA A 173 -10.46 2.33 -14.33
CA ALA A 173 -11.31 1.23 -13.97
C ALA A 173 -12.59 1.75 -13.30
N VAL A 174 -13.75 1.38 -13.84
CA VAL A 174 -15.05 1.68 -13.24
C VAL A 174 -15.44 0.52 -12.34
N ILE A 175 -15.58 0.77 -11.05
CA ILE A 175 -15.88 -0.20 -10.02
C ILE A 175 -17.36 -0.09 -9.65
N SER A 176 -18.14 -1.09 -10.01
CA SER A 176 -19.55 -1.16 -9.67
C SER A 176 -19.76 -1.74 -8.28
N ASP A 177 -20.85 -1.36 -7.62
CA ASP A 177 -21.24 -1.97 -6.35
C ASP A 177 -21.90 -3.34 -6.60
N ASN A 178 -21.10 -4.39 -6.44
CA ASN A 178 -21.53 -5.78 -6.66
C ASN A 178 -21.61 -6.60 -5.35
N ALA A 179 -21.53 -5.94 -4.20
CA ALA A 179 -21.65 -6.58 -2.89
C ALA A 179 -20.69 -7.76 -2.67
N GLY A 180 -19.41 -7.58 -2.91
CA GLY A 180 -18.40 -8.62 -2.70
C GLY A 180 -17.08 -8.33 -3.42
N TRP A 181 -16.17 -9.29 -3.32
CA TRP A 181 -14.92 -9.26 -4.05
C TRP A 181 -15.15 -9.46 -5.55
N GLN A 182 -14.58 -8.59 -6.34
CA GLN A 182 -14.66 -8.65 -7.81
C GLN A 182 -13.30 -8.29 -8.44
N THR A 183 -13.04 -8.88 -9.62
CA THR A 183 -11.92 -8.46 -10.46
C THR A 183 -12.46 -7.54 -11.55
N VAL A 184 -11.86 -6.36 -11.63
CA VAL A 184 -12.21 -5.35 -12.64
C VAL A 184 -11.00 -5.17 -13.54
N SER A 185 -11.24 -5.23 -14.87
CA SER A 185 -10.21 -4.99 -15.88
C SER A 185 -10.45 -3.66 -16.57
N CYS A 186 -9.39 -2.95 -16.92
CA CYS A 186 -9.47 -1.82 -17.82
C CYS A 186 -8.33 -1.84 -18.84
N ASN A 187 -8.62 -1.35 -20.03
CA ASN A 187 -7.59 -1.14 -21.05
C ASN A 187 -6.86 0.18 -20.74
N LEU A 188 -5.57 0.17 -20.97
CA LEU A 188 -4.75 1.36 -20.96
C LEU A 188 -4.81 2.04 -22.34
N ASN A 189 -4.68 3.35 -22.36
CA ASN A 189 -4.76 4.13 -23.60
C ASN A 189 -3.48 4.06 -24.46
N GLN A 190 -2.45 3.40 -23.94
CA GLN A 190 -1.17 3.19 -24.61
C GLN A 190 -0.54 1.86 -24.18
N MET A 191 0.39 1.37 -24.98
CA MET A 191 1.26 0.25 -24.63
C MET A 191 2.37 0.78 -23.70
N LEU A 192 2.44 0.26 -22.49
CA LEU A 192 3.49 0.60 -21.53
C LEU A 192 4.67 -0.35 -21.68
N SER A 193 5.89 0.16 -21.56
CA SER A 193 7.11 -0.66 -21.58
C SER A 193 8.22 0.03 -20.79
N GLY A 194 9.12 -0.77 -20.22
CA GLY A 194 10.22 -0.26 -19.41
C GLY A 194 9.79 0.05 -17.97
N LYS A 195 10.62 0.78 -17.24
CA LYS A 195 10.41 1.13 -15.84
C LYS A 195 9.76 2.50 -15.69
N HIS A 196 8.74 2.56 -14.88
CA HIS A 196 7.97 3.77 -14.59
C HIS A 196 7.50 3.81 -13.13
N THR A 197 7.15 4.97 -12.66
CA THR A 197 6.36 5.14 -11.44
C THR A 197 4.88 4.99 -11.78
N LEU A 198 4.20 4.02 -11.15
CA LEU A 198 2.77 3.82 -11.31
C LEU A 198 2.02 4.44 -10.13
N VAL A 199 1.03 5.28 -10.41
CA VAL A 199 0.16 5.87 -9.38
C VAL A 199 -1.27 5.44 -9.62
N LEU A 200 -1.91 4.89 -8.59
CA LEU A 200 -3.33 4.58 -8.54
C LEU A 200 -4.03 5.67 -7.73
N ARG A 201 -5.10 6.26 -8.27
CA ARG A 201 -5.86 7.32 -7.59
C ARG A 201 -7.35 7.00 -7.60
N TRP A 202 -7.98 7.10 -6.42
CA TRP A 202 -9.43 7.01 -6.28
C TRP A 202 -10.12 8.32 -6.68
N ASN A 203 -11.22 8.22 -7.43
CA ASN A 203 -12.00 9.39 -7.86
C ASN A 203 -13.52 9.16 -7.69
#